data_70589eac29f96c5f17fe9b98290be101
#
_entry.id   70589eac29f96c5f17fe9b98290be101
#
_cell.length_a   1.000
_cell.length_b   1.000
_cell.length_c   1.000
_cell.angle_alpha   90.00
_cell.angle_beta   90.00
_cell.angle_gamma   90.00
#
_symmetry.space_group_name_H-M   'P 1'
#
loop_
_entity.id
_entity.type
_entity.pdbx_description
1 polymer ?
#
loop_
_entity_poly.entity_id
_entity_poly.type
_entity_poly.pdbx_seq_one_letter_code
_entity_poly.pdbx_strand_id
1 'polypeptide(L)'
;LRDHAADEGADLRTLFATDPGRASHFSLPLPGLWLDLSKQPLTPRLVEEAARLADAMGLRTAVDALFDGHIVNASEQRPALHTLLRAPPEAPVADALRDRHDDMQGALRRMDALARHLADAGIETLVNLGIGGSDLGPRLVYESLTAQAEVRA
;
A
#
# COMPACT_ATOMS: atom_id res chain seq x y z
N LEU A 1 16.93 15.29 13.35
CA LEU A 1 16.93 13.89 12.85
C LEU A 1 18.35 13.33 12.69
N ARG A 2 19.30 14.04 12.06
CA ARG A 2 20.68 13.52 11.87
C ARG A 2 21.41 13.30 13.19
N ASP A 3 21.26 14.20 14.14
CA ASP A 3 21.93 14.12 15.45
C ASP A 3 21.34 13.00 16.32
N HIS A 4 20.07 12.66 16.13
CA HIS A 4 19.41 11.56 16.85
C HIS A 4 19.68 10.18 16.24
N ALA A 5 19.92 10.09 14.93
CA ALA A 5 20.27 8.82 14.29
C ALA A 5 21.68 8.33 14.69
N ALA A 6 22.54 9.24 15.15
CA ALA A 6 23.90 8.90 15.62
C ALA A 6 23.93 8.46 17.10
N ASP A 7 22.96 8.89 17.90
CA ASP A 7 22.94 8.66 19.35
C ASP A 7 22.15 7.42 19.78
N GLU A 8 21.36 6.83 18.90
CA GLU A 8 20.40 5.78 19.22
C GLU A 8 20.58 4.49 18.40
N GLY A 9 21.79 3.96 18.36
CA GLY A 9 21.98 2.53 18.15
C GLY A 9 21.41 1.73 19.32
N ALA A 10 20.24 2.13 19.84
CA ALA A 10 19.62 1.45 20.96
C ALA A 10 19.27 0.04 20.51
N ASP A 11 20.02 -0.92 21.02
CA ASP A 11 19.74 -2.34 20.89
C ASP A 11 18.26 -2.58 21.26
N LEU A 12 17.54 -3.31 20.43
CA LEU A 12 16.13 -3.63 20.67
C LEU A 12 15.87 -4.21 22.05
N ARG A 13 16.82 -4.97 22.61
CA ARG A 13 16.72 -5.51 23.96
C ARG A 13 16.64 -4.39 25.02
N THR A 14 17.44 -3.36 24.85
CA THR A 14 17.42 -2.17 25.71
C THR A 14 16.09 -1.43 25.58
N LEU A 15 15.56 -1.27 24.37
CA LEU A 15 14.27 -0.62 24.13
C LEU A 15 13.11 -1.39 24.78
N PHE A 16 13.10 -2.71 24.73
CA PHE A 16 12.09 -3.52 25.40
C PHE A 16 12.29 -3.56 26.92
N ALA A 17 13.51 -3.51 27.40
CA ALA A 17 13.79 -3.48 28.86
C ALA A 17 13.35 -2.16 29.48
N THR A 18 13.51 -1.04 28.78
CA THR A 18 13.12 0.30 29.24
C THR A 18 11.63 0.61 29.05
N ASP A 19 10.98 -0.06 28.13
CA ASP A 19 9.52 0.05 27.87
C ASP A 19 8.88 -1.34 27.78
N PRO A 20 8.46 -1.94 28.90
CA PRO A 20 7.76 -3.24 28.90
C PRO A 20 6.45 -3.23 28.11
N GLY A 21 5.82 -2.05 27.92
CA GLY A 21 4.60 -1.84 27.11
C GLY A 21 4.86 -1.63 25.61
N ARG A 22 6.12 -1.71 25.19
CA ARG A 22 6.53 -1.36 23.83
C ARG A 22 5.73 -2.02 22.72
N ALA A 23 5.40 -3.31 22.87
CA ALA A 23 4.61 -4.02 21.89
C ALA A 23 3.23 -3.35 21.66
N SER A 24 2.58 -2.89 22.73
CA SER A 24 1.30 -2.17 22.63
C SER A 24 1.47 -0.72 22.17
N HIS A 25 2.52 -0.03 22.61
CA HIS A 25 2.76 1.37 22.26
C HIS A 25 3.09 1.56 20.78
N PHE A 26 3.73 0.57 20.15
CA PHE A 26 4.15 0.61 18.75
C PHE A 26 3.35 -0.33 17.84
N SER A 27 2.16 -0.73 18.26
CA SER A 27 1.22 -1.51 17.45
C SER A 27 -0.02 -0.70 17.10
N LEU A 28 -0.46 -0.81 15.85
CA LEU A 28 -1.64 -0.13 15.32
C LEU A 28 -2.61 -1.17 14.75
N PRO A 29 -3.77 -1.35 15.38
CA PRO A 29 -4.85 -2.13 14.79
C PRO A 29 -5.53 -1.30 13.69
N LEU A 30 -5.57 -1.85 12.49
CA LEU A 30 -6.26 -1.29 11.33
C LEU A 30 -7.31 -2.29 10.84
N PRO A 31 -8.35 -1.88 10.11
CA PRO A 31 -9.32 -2.80 9.53
C PRO A 31 -8.63 -3.85 8.65
N GLY A 32 -8.67 -5.13 9.10
CA GLY A 32 -8.04 -6.25 8.39
C GLY A 32 -6.51 -6.31 8.44
N LEU A 33 -5.86 -5.44 9.22
CA LEU A 33 -4.41 -5.37 9.31
C LEU A 33 -3.98 -5.04 10.74
N TRP A 34 -2.92 -5.72 11.20
CA TRP A 34 -2.21 -5.37 12.43
C TRP A 34 -0.79 -4.94 12.08
N LEU A 35 -0.47 -3.65 12.33
CA LEU A 35 0.86 -3.12 12.10
C LEU A 35 1.65 -3.11 13.42
N ASP A 36 2.71 -3.91 13.51
CA ASP A 36 3.62 -3.96 14.65
C ASP A 36 4.96 -3.34 14.29
N LEU A 37 5.25 -2.17 14.85
CA LEU A 37 6.50 -1.43 14.71
C LEU A 37 7.41 -1.58 15.94
N SER A 38 7.05 -2.42 16.92
CA SER A 38 7.78 -2.55 18.18
C SER A 38 9.23 -3.02 18.01
N LYS A 39 9.51 -3.76 16.93
CA LYS A 39 10.86 -4.25 16.58
C LYS A 39 11.64 -3.30 15.68
N GLN A 40 11.13 -2.11 15.41
CA GLN A 40 11.88 -1.05 14.74
C GLN A 40 12.67 -0.25 15.81
N PRO A 41 13.84 0.32 15.50
CA PRO A 41 14.60 1.17 16.42
C PRO A 41 13.95 2.56 16.56
N LEU A 42 12.67 2.57 16.94
CA LEU A 42 11.88 3.78 17.14
C LEU A 42 11.78 4.12 18.62
N THR A 43 11.88 5.40 18.94
CA THR A 43 11.53 5.94 20.24
C THR A 43 10.30 6.85 20.11
N PRO A 44 9.53 7.09 21.18
CA PRO A 44 8.42 8.06 21.15
C PRO A 44 8.87 9.44 20.63
N ARG A 45 10.03 9.90 21.07
CA ARG A 45 10.63 11.17 20.63
C ARG A 45 10.89 11.18 19.12
N LEU A 46 11.47 10.09 18.56
CA LEU A 46 11.75 10.01 17.14
C LEU A 46 10.45 10.06 16.32
N VAL A 47 9.38 9.40 16.79
CA VAL A 47 8.06 9.45 16.15
C VAL A 47 7.50 10.86 16.17
N GLU A 48 7.58 11.58 17.30
CA GLU A 48 7.13 12.97 17.40
C GLU A 48 7.92 13.90 16.46
N GLU A 49 9.25 13.78 16.42
CA GLU A 49 10.08 14.59 15.51
C GLU A 49 9.78 14.27 14.03
N ALA A 50 9.54 13.00 13.69
CA ALA A 50 9.12 12.61 12.34
C ALA A 50 7.75 13.19 11.98
N ALA A 51 6.80 13.21 12.92
CA ALA A 51 5.49 13.84 12.72
C ALA A 51 5.61 15.35 12.48
N ARG A 52 6.41 16.04 13.30
CA ARG A 52 6.69 17.48 13.12
C ARG A 52 7.34 17.78 11.76
N LEU A 53 8.28 16.92 11.34
CA LEU A 53 8.88 17.05 10.01
C LEU A 53 7.86 16.86 8.91
N ALA A 54 6.99 15.86 9.01
CA ALA A 54 5.91 15.59 8.05
C ALA A 54 4.97 16.81 7.91
N ASP A 55 4.60 17.42 9.04
CA ASP A 55 3.78 18.63 9.05
C ASP A 55 4.53 19.82 8.40
N ALA A 56 5.81 20.03 8.78
CA ALA A 56 6.62 21.09 8.21
C ALA A 56 6.85 20.93 6.70
N MET A 57 6.90 19.69 6.21
CA MET A 57 7.02 19.36 4.78
C MET A 57 5.68 19.40 4.03
N GLY A 58 4.57 19.64 4.71
CA GLY A 58 3.25 19.68 4.09
C GLY A 58 2.75 18.33 3.60
N LEU A 59 3.10 17.23 4.30
CA LEU A 59 2.76 15.87 3.89
C LEU A 59 1.25 15.71 3.63
N ARG A 60 0.39 16.25 4.48
CA ARG A 60 -1.07 16.19 4.31
C ARG A 60 -1.51 16.81 2.98
N THR A 61 -1.03 18.02 2.68
CA THR A 61 -1.34 18.70 1.40
C THR A 61 -0.84 17.89 0.20
N ALA A 62 0.33 17.24 0.31
CA ALA A 62 0.85 16.40 -0.75
C ALA A 62 -0.01 15.13 -0.96
N VAL A 63 -0.53 14.55 0.13
CA VAL A 63 -1.46 13.41 0.07
C VAL A 63 -2.78 13.83 -0.58
N ASP A 64 -3.37 14.96 -0.18
CA ASP A 64 -4.59 15.49 -0.77
C ASP A 64 -4.40 15.75 -2.27
N ALA A 65 -3.31 16.39 -2.67
CA ALA A 65 -2.97 16.65 -4.07
C ALA A 65 -2.83 15.34 -4.89
N LEU A 66 -2.32 14.26 -4.28
CA LEU A 66 -2.24 12.95 -4.94
C LEU A 66 -3.64 12.38 -5.20
N PHE A 67 -4.55 12.45 -4.22
CA PHE A 67 -5.92 11.97 -4.36
C PHE A 67 -6.75 12.84 -5.32
N ASP A 68 -6.46 14.15 -5.39
CA ASP A 68 -7.10 15.08 -6.33
C ASP A 68 -6.57 14.95 -7.76
N GLY A 69 -5.56 14.12 -7.99
CA GLY A 69 -4.99 13.89 -9.32
C GLY A 69 -4.08 14.99 -9.82
N HIS A 70 -3.50 15.78 -8.93
CA HIS A 70 -2.47 16.74 -9.29
C HIS A 70 -1.21 16.04 -9.78
N ILE A 71 -0.37 16.77 -10.53
CA ILE A 71 0.93 16.26 -10.98
C ILE A 71 1.89 16.24 -9.81
N VAL A 72 1.90 15.11 -9.09
CA VAL A 72 2.80 14.87 -7.94
C VAL A 72 4.10 14.19 -8.37
N ASN A 73 4.12 13.55 -9.54
CA ASN A 73 5.32 12.99 -10.15
C ASN A 73 5.97 14.02 -11.07
N ALA A 74 6.84 14.83 -10.50
CA ALA A 74 7.51 15.91 -11.23
C ALA A 74 8.45 15.40 -12.33
N SER A 75 9.02 14.20 -12.18
CA SER A 75 9.97 13.64 -13.17
C SER A 75 9.27 13.21 -14.46
N GLU A 76 8.04 12.70 -14.37
CA GLU A 76 7.26 12.25 -15.52
C GLU A 76 6.16 13.22 -15.93
N GLN A 77 5.96 14.30 -15.17
CA GLN A 77 4.89 15.29 -15.39
C GLN A 77 3.50 14.63 -15.47
N ARG A 78 3.25 13.65 -14.59
CA ARG A 78 2.00 12.89 -14.54
C ARG A 78 1.39 12.85 -13.14
N PRO A 79 0.05 12.79 -13.04
CA PRO A 79 -0.60 12.41 -11.80
C PRO A 79 -0.33 10.93 -11.47
N ALA A 80 -0.30 10.60 -10.19
CA ALA A 80 -0.21 9.22 -9.71
C ALA A 80 -1.64 8.69 -9.48
N LEU A 81 -2.14 7.85 -10.40
CA LEU A 81 -3.53 7.42 -10.43
C LEU A 81 -3.79 6.02 -9.83
N HIS A 82 -2.81 5.45 -9.16
CA HIS A 82 -2.94 4.10 -8.54
C HIS A 82 -4.05 4.03 -7.47
N THR A 83 -4.43 5.15 -6.88
CA THR A 83 -5.54 5.25 -5.94
C THR A 83 -6.89 4.93 -6.60
N LEU A 84 -7.07 5.29 -7.87
CA LEU A 84 -8.30 5.04 -8.61
C LEU A 84 -8.56 3.53 -8.85
N LEU A 85 -7.50 2.72 -8.97
CA LEU A 85 -7.63 1.26 -9.13
C LEU A 85 -8.23 0.58 -7.89
N ARG A 86 -8.15 1.23 -6.75
CA ARG A 86 -8.68 0.74 -5.46
C ARG A 86 -9.97 1.43 -5.05
N ALA A 87 -10.36 2.47 -5.77
CA ALA A 87 -11.62 3.15 -5.53
C ALA A 87 -12.78 2.28 -6.05
N PRO A 88 -13.80 1.98 -5.23
CA PRO A 88 -14.99 1.29 -5.70
C PRO A 88 -15.75 2.14 -6.73
N PRO A 89 -16.63 1.54 -7.56
CA PRO A 89 -17.33 2.25 -8.61
C PRO A 89 -18.12 3.48 -8.14
N GLU A 90 -18.66 3.42 -6.92
CA GLU A 90 -19.45 4.47 -6.28
C GLU A 90 -18.62 5.44 -5.43
N ALA A 91 -17.30 5.29 -5.40
CA ALA A 91 -16.44 6.16 -4.60
C ALA A 91 -16.53 7.61 -5.08
N PRO A 92 -16.59 8.58 -4.17
CA PRO A 92 -16.42 9.97 -4.55
C PRO A 92 -14.98 10.19 -5.04
N VAL A 93 -14.86 10.63 -6.29
CA VAL A 93 -13.59 11.04 -6.88
C VAL A 93 -13.67 12.51 -7.31
N ALA A 94 -12.53 13.19 -7.32
CA ALA A 94 -12.48 14.56 -7.82
C ALA A 94 -13.01 14.65 -9.26
N ASP A 95 -13.72 15.71 -9.61
CA ASP A 95 -14.35 15.85 -10.94
C ASP A 95 -13.34 15.71 -12.08
N ALA A 96 -12.13 16.23 -11.89
CA ALA A 96 -11.02 16.10 -12.85
C ALA A 96 -10.57 14.65 -13.10
N LEU A 97 -10.94 13.73 -12.23
CA LEU A 97 -10.56 12.31 -12.32
C LEU A 97 -11.71 11.39 -12.77
N ARG A 98 -12.92 11.92 -12.93
CA ARG A 98 -14.13 11.12 -13.20
C ARG A 98 -13.98 10.26 -14.46
N ASP A 99 -13.59 10.86 -15.58
CA ASP A 99 -13.39 10.13 -16.83
C ASP A 99 -12.34 9.02 -16.69
N ARG A 100 -11.26 9.29 -15.95
CA ARG A 100 -10.19 8.31 -15.70
C ARG A 100 -10.69 7.16 -14.80
N HIS A 101 -11.49 7.47 -13.81
CA HIS A 101 -12.13 6.47 -12.96
C HIS A 101 -13.07 5.57 -13.77
N ASP A 102 -13.92 6.16 -14.61
CA ASP A 102 -14.84 5.43 -15.47
C ASP A 102 -14.12 4.52 -16.49
N ASP A 103 -13.04 5.00 -17.09
CA ASP A 103 -12.15 4.21 -17.95
C ASP A 103 -11.55 3.00 -17.21
N MET A 104 -11.05 3.21 -15.99
CA MET A 104 -10.49 2.14 -15.16
C MET A 104 -11.57 1.12 -14.77
N GLN A 105 -12.74 1.56 -14.35
CA GLN A 105 -13.87 0.68 -14.04
C GLN A 105 -14.31 -0.11 -15.29
N GLY A 106 -14.28 0.53 -16.46
CA GLY A 106 -14.53 -0.13 -17.75
C GLY A 106 -13.49 -1.22 -18.05
N ALA A 107 -12.21 -0.95 -17.78
CA ALA A 107 -11.14 -1.93 -17.94
C ALA A 107 -11.30 -3.13 -16.99
N LEU A 108 -11.63 -2.90 -15.73
CA LEU A 108 -11.87 -3.96 -14.74
C LEU A 108 -13.03 -4.86 -15.16
N ARG A 109 -14.14 -4.28 -15.65
CA ARG A 109 -15.28 -5.07 -16.19
C ARG A 109 -14.87 -5.93 -17.39
N ARG A 110 -14.04 -5.41 -18.30
CA ARG A 110 -13.52 -6.21 -19.44
C ARG A 110 -12.61 -7.35 -18.98
N MET A 111 -11.78 -7.11 -17.96
CA MET A 111 -10.92 -8.16 -17.37
C MET A 111 -11.77 -9.27 -16.73
N ASP A 112 -12.79 -8.92 -15.97
CA ASP A 112 -13.72 -9.89 -15.37
C ASP A 112 -14.47 -10.71 -16.44
N ALA A 113 -14.96 -10.07 -17.49
CA ALA A 113 -15.60 -10.75 -18.61
C ALA A 113 -14.64 -11.70 -19.33
N LEU A 114 -13.39 -11.30 -19.54
CA LEU A 114 -12.36 -12.17 -20.13
C LEU A 114 -12.06 -13.37 -19.23
N ALA A 115 -11.91 -13.16 -17.92
CA ALA A 115 -11.65 -14.24 -16.97
C ALA A 115 -12.77 -15.29 -17.00
N ARG A 116 -14.04 -14.85 -17.01
CA ARG A 116 -15.19 -15.76 -17.16
C ARG A 116 -15.17 -16.50 -18.51
N HIS A 117 -14.92 -15.80 -19.60
CA HIS A 117 -14.83 -16.41 -20.91
C HIS A 117 -13.76 -17.50 -20.97
N LEU A 118 -12.58 -17.27 -20.39
CA LEU A 118 -11.52 -18.28 -20.33
C LEU A 118 -11.92 -19.50 -19.51
N ALA A 119 -12.60 -19.30 -18.40
CA ALA A 119 -13.11 -20.38 -17.56
C ALA A 119 -14.19 -21.21 -18.31
N ASP A 120 -15.13 -20.55 -18.97
CA ASP A 120 -16.22 -21.20 -19.73
C ASP A 120 -15.66 -21.96 -20.96
N ALA A 121 -14.56 -21.47 -21.55
CA ALA A 121 -13.87 -22.12 -22.65
C ALA A 121 -13.02 -23.33 -22.23
N GLY A 122 -12.97 -23.64 -20.91
CA GLY A 122 -12.22 -24.77 -20.40
C GLY A 122 -10.69 -24.58 -20.48
N ILE A 123 -10.22 -23.34 -20.44
CA ILE A 123 -8.77 -23.07 -20.42
C ILE A 123 -8.21 -23.45 -19.04
N GLU A 124 -7.36 -24.47 -19.02
CA GLU A 124 -6.79 -25.03 -17.78
C GLU A 124 -5.41 -24.44 -17.46
N THR A 125 -4.71 -23.88 -18.44
CA THR A 125 -3.34 -23.38 -18.26
C THR A 125 -3.23 -21.94 -18.69
N LEU A 126 -2.76 -21.09 -17.79
CA LEU A 126 -2.47 -19.69 -18.02
C LEU A 126 -0.98 -19.44 -17.77
N VAL A 127 -0.28 -18.90 -18.77
CA VAL A 127 1.15 -18.63 -18.68
C VAL A 127 1.37 -17.14 -18.54
N ASN A 128 1.91 -16.72 -17.40
CA ASN A 128 2.32 -15.34 -17.20
C ASN A 128 3.79 -15.16 -17.64
N LEU A 129 4.02 -14.30 -18.62
CA LEU A 129 5.36 -13.92 -19.07
C LEU A 129 5.68 -12.53 -18.55
N GLY A 130 6.62 -12.45 -17.61
CA GLY A 130 6.96 -11.18 -16.98
C GLY A 130 8.31 -11.24 -16.26
N ILE A 131 8.84 -10.06 -15.96
CA ILE A 131 10.06 -9.89 -15.16
C ILE A 131 9.85 -8.77 -14.16
N GLY A 132 10.40 -8.90 -12.94
CA GLY A 132 10.25 -7.89 -11.89
C GLY A 132 8.78 -7.66 -11.50
N GLY A 133 8.30 -6.44 -11.59
CA GLY A 133 6.92 -6.08 -11.18
C GLY A 133 5.82 -6.76 -11.99
N SER A 134 6.10 -7.15 -13.23
CA SER A 134 5.12 -7.89 -14.05
C SER A 134 5.04 -9.39 -13.72
N ASP A 135 5.99 -9.94 -12.97
CA ASP A 135 5.97 -11.30 -12.46
C ASP A 135 5.59 -11.36 -10.98
N LEU A 136 6.25 -10.55 -10.14
CA LEU A 136 6.14 -10.65 -8.68
C LEU A 136 4.72 -10.36 -8.16
N GLY A 137 4.01 -9.42 -8.75
CA GLY A 137 2.62 -9.11 -8.36
C GLY A 137 1.66 -10.27 -8.63
N PRO A 138 1.54 -10.75 -9.90
CA PRO A 138 0.72 -11.92 -10.24
C PRO A 138 1.10 -13.16 -9.45
N ARG A 139 2.39 -13.43 -9.25
CA ARG A 139 2.90 -14.55 -8.46
C ARG A 139 2.45 -14.48 -7.00
N LEU A 140 2.60 -13.32 -6.35
CA LEU A 140 2.14 -13.12 -4.97
C LEU A 140 0.66 -13.41 -4.81
N VAL A 141 -0.17 -12.93 -5.73
CA VAL A 141 -1.63 -13.16 -5.70
C VAL A 141 -1.93 -14.65 -5.90
N TYR A 142 -1.30 -15.29 -6.87
CA TYR A 142 -1.49 -16.71 -7.14
C TYR A 142 -1.12 -17.58 -5.93
N GLU A 143 0.09 -17.41 -5.38
CA GLU A 143 0.57 -18.18 -4.22
C GLU A 143 -0.33 -17.97 -2.98
N SER A 144 -0.76 -16.73 -2.74
CA SER A 144 -1.62 -16.40 -1.60
C SER A 144 -3.02 -17.03 -1.71
N LEU A 145 -3.61 -17.04 -2.90
CA LEU A 145 -4.94 -17.61 -3.12
C LEU A 145 -4.93 -19.13 -3.17
N THR A 146 -3.87 -19.73 -3.74
CA THR A 146 -3.72 -21.20 -3.81
C THR A 146 -3.55 -21.79 -2.40
N ALA A 147 -2.71 -21.17 -1.57
CA ALA A 147 -2.56 -21.60 -0.17
C ALA A 147 -3.87 -21.54 0.63
N GLN A 148 -4.76 -20.59 0.34
CA GLN A 148 -6.08 -20.51 0.98
C GLN A 148 -7.05 -21.58 0.45
N ALA A 149 -6.94 -21.96 -0.80
CA ALA A 149 -7.78 -23.02 -1.39
C ALA A 149 -7.44 -24.40 -0.81
N GLU A 150 -6.15 -24.69 -0.62
CA GLU A 150 -5.68 -25.95 -0.01
C GLU A 150 -6.11 -26.13 1.46
N VAL A 151 -6.25 -25.01 2.20
CA VAL A 151 -6.75 -25.06 3.60
C VAL A 151 -8.26 -25.32 3.69
N ARG A 152 -9.01 -25.12 2.61
CA ARG A 152 -10.48 -25.29 2.57
C ARG A 152 -10.92 -26.62 1.95
N ALA A 153 -10.00 -27.39 1.40
CA ALA A 153 -10.23 -28.72 0.82
C ALA A 153 -10.01 -29.81 1.87
#